data_682cc85f42626083ccb2016686854897
#
_entry.id   682cc85f42626083ccb2016686854897
#
_cell.length_a   1.000
_cell.length_b   1.000
_cell.length_c   1.000
_cell.angle_alpha   90.00
_cell.angle_beta   90.00
_cell.angle_gamma   90.00
#
_symmetry.space_group_name_H-M   'P 1'
#
loop_
_entity.id
_entity.type
_entity.pdbx_description
1 polymer ?
#
loop_
_entity_poly.entity_id
_entity_poly.type
_entity_poly.pdbx_seq_one_letter_code
_entity_poly.pdbx_strand_id
1 'polypeptide(L)'
;MPSDLVQRIDTSLLYPPFFDKVALVLATARAMGQDYVVISGYRSHKEQAVIYAQGRTKPGKRVTNARAGFSAHNWGIAVDVVADVSQKRGLQPSWAPEVYLTLHKASLQHGVQAGVPGLDDYGHLQFPLTQVLQRKEVEIFKTLNDVYASGGMPAAWRQLDVWGFAAETPKAVVSSALPPPTGAKG
;
A
#
# COMPACT_ATOMS: atom_id res chain seq x y z
N MET A 1 10.43 3.47 -16.25
CA MET A 1 9.15 3.68 -15.57
C MET A 1 8.22 4.41 -16.50
N PRO A 2 6.98 4.02 -16.67
CA PRO A 2 5.97 4.97 -17.08
C PRO A 2 5.79 5.90 -15.89
N SER A 3 6.41 7.06 -15.96
CA SER A 3 6.40 8.10 -14.93
C SER A 3 5.00 8.59 -14.55
N ASP A 4 4.02 8.28 -15.39
CA ASP A 4 2.70 8.89 -15.36
C ASP A 4 1.74 8.24 -14.35
N LEU A 5 2.09 7.09 -13.78
CA LEU A 5 1.20 6.33 -12.88
C LEU A 5 1.61 6.43 -11.41
N VAL A 6 2.89 6.63 -11.14
CA VAL A 6 3.38 7.00 -9.79
C VAL A 6 2.97 8.45 -9.44
N GLN A 7 2.68 9.29 -10.43
CA GLN A 7 2.25 10.68 -10.23
C GLN A 7 0.81 10.85 -9.71
N ARG A 8 0.02 9.78 -9.61
CA ARG A 8 -1.37 9.88 -9.12
C ARG A 8 -1.53 9.81 -7.62
N ILE A 9 -0.48 9.43 -6.88
CA ILE A 9 -0.50 9.40 -5.43
C ILE A 9 0.56 10.34 -4.87
N ASP A 10 0.24 11.01 -3.77
CA ASP A 10 1.23 11.78 -3.01
C ASP A 10 2.01 10.82 -2.11
N THR A 11 3.21 10.47 -2.54
CA THR A 11 4.09 9.56 -1.80
C THR A 11 4.65 10.17 -0.53
N SER A 12 4.66 11.52 -0.38
CA SER A 12 5.10 12.21 0.82
C SER A 12 4.17 11.95 2.02
N LEU A 13 2.95 11.49 1.76
CA LEU A 13 1.96 11.09 2.76
C LEU A 13 1.99 9.60 3.07
N LEU A 14 2.91 8.85 2.48
CA LEU A 14 3.19 7.47 2.87
C LEU A 14 4.29 7.44 3.93
N TYR A 15 4.13 6.57 4.93
CA TYR A 15 5.16 6.31 5.94
C TYR A 15 6.42 5.78 5.25
N PRO A 16 7.59 6.47 5.35
CA PRO A 16 8.74 6.16 4.50
C PRO A 16 9.21 4.70 4.57
N PRO A 17 9.34 4.05 5.76
CA PRO A 17 9.74 2.64 5.83
C PRO A 17 8.75 1.69 5.14
N PHE A 18 7.46 2.03 5.12
CA PHE A 18 6.47 1.25 4.39
C PHE A 18 6.62 1.42 2.88
N PHE A 19 6.84 2.67 2.42
CA PHE A 19 7.02 2.96 1.00
C PHE A 19 8.24 2.26 0.42
N ASP A 20 9.35 2.22 1.17
CA ASP A 20 10.56 1.48 0.78
C ASP A 20 10.28 -0.01 0.60
N LYS A 21 9.51 -0.62 1.51
CA LYS A 21 9.10 -2.03 1.37
C LYS A 21 8.19 -2.25 0.17
N VAL A 22 7.24 -1.36 -0.10
CA VAL A 22 6.40 -1.43 -1.30
C VAL A 22 7.25 -1.38 -2.57
N ALA A 23 8.25 -0.50 -2.64
CA ALA A 23 9.16 -0.43 -3.77
C ALA A 23 9.91 -1.76 -4.00
N LEU A 24 10.38 -2.41 -2.94
CA LEU A 24 11.01 -3.73 -3.01
C LEU A 24 10.03 -4.82 -3.47
N VAL A 25 8.80 -4.82 -2.95
CA VAL A 25 7.75 -5.76 -3.41
C VAL A 25 7.51 -5.63 -4.91
N LEU A 26 7.32 -4.40 -5.39
CA LEU A 26 7.05 -4.16 -6.81
C LEU A 26 8.25 -4.53 -7.70
N ALA A 27 9.48 -4.24 -7.26
CA ALA A 27 10.70 -4.63 -7.98
C ALA A 27 10.85 -6.16 -8.04
N THR A 28 10.57 -6.85 -6.93
CA THR A 28 10.60 -8.31 -6.86
C THR A 28 9.54 -8.94 -7.76
N ALA A 29 8.31 -8.43 -7.72
CA ALA A 29 7.23 -8.92 -8.57
C ALA A 29 7.54 -8.73 -10.06
N ARG A 30 8.15 -7.58 -10.43
CA ARG A 30 8.64 -7.35 -11.80
C ARG A 30 9.71 -8.36 -12.21
N ALA A 31 10.66 -8.64 -11.34
CA ALA A 31 11.68 -9.66 -11.59
C ALA A 31 11.09 -11.07 -11.77
N MET A 32 9.91 -11.30 -11.18
CA MET A 32 9.13 -12.54 -11.35
C MET A 32 8.21 -12.50 -12.58
N GLY A 33 8.27 -11.45 -13.40
CA GLY A 33 7.57 -11.34 -14.68
C GLY A 33 6.22 -10.64 -14.63
N GLN A 34 5.83 -10.00 -13.52
CA GLN A 34 4.55 -9.29 -13.43
C GLN A 34 4.75 -7.87 -12.92
N ASP A 35 4.27 -6.89 -13.69
CA ASP A 35 4.25 -5.49 -13.31
C ASP A 35 2.97 -5.10 -12.56
N TYR A 36 3.13 -4.19 -11.59
CA TYR A 36 2.02 -3.58 -10.86
C TYR A 36 2.22 -2.09 -10.75
N VAL A 37 1.11 -1.36 -10.71
CA VAL A 37 1.08 0.09 -10.62
C VAL A 37 0.31 0.50 -9.37
N VAL A 38 0.88 1.39 -8.56
CA VAL A 38 0.19 1.94 -7.39
C VAL A 38 -0.88 2.92 -7.87
N ILE A 39 -2.11 2.69 -7.45
CA ILE A 39 -3.29 3.47 -7.85
C ILE A 39 -3.95 4.21 -6.68
N SER A 40 -3.65 3.83 -5.44
CA SER A 40 -4.17 4.47 -4.22
C SER A 40 -3.10 4.40 -3.13
N GLY A 41 -3.04 5.41 -2.27
CA GLY A 41 -2.11 5.48 -1.16
C GLY A 41 -2.76 6.07 0.08
N TYR A 42 -2.19 7.14 0.65
CA TYR A 42 -2.78 7.82 1.77
C TYR A 42 -4.21 8.29 1.47
N ARG A 43 -5.07 8.15 2.48
CA ARG A 43 -6.45 8.63 2.46
C ARG A 43 -6.74 9.36 3.77
N SER A 44 -7.12 10.62 3.69
CA SER A 44 -7.47 11.41 4.87
C SER A 44 -8.67 10.81 5.63
N HIS A 45 -8.79 11.14 6.91
CA HIS A 45 -9.97 10.76 7.72
C HIS A 45 -11.28 11.26 7.10
N LYS A 46 -11.25 12.45 6.47
CA LYS A 46 -12.42 13.03 5.79
C LYS A 46 -12.83 12.20 4.57
N GLU A 47 -11.88 11.82 3.73
CA GLU A 47 -12.16 10.96 2.55
C GLU A 47 -12.64 9.59 2.99
N GLN A 48 -12.02 9.00 4.02
CA GLN A 48 -12.46 7.72 4.58
C GLN A 48 -13.89 7.81 5.11
N ALA A 49 -14.27 8.89 5.76
CA ALA A 49 -15.66 9.09 6.22
C ALA A 49 -16.66 9.17 5.07
N VAL A 50 -16.28 9.81 3.95
CA VAL A 50 -17.12 9.90 2.75
C VAL A 50 -17.38 8.51 2.15
N ILE A 51 -16.34 7.69 1.94
CA ILE A 51 -16.51 6.35 1.38
C ILE A 51 -17.17 5.38 2.36
N TYR A 52 -16.97 5.56 3.67
CA TYR A 52 -17.66 4.77 4.69
C TYR A 52 -19.16 5.04 4.72
N ALA A 53 -19.59 6.28 4.45
CA ALA A 53 -21.00 6.64 4.38
C ALA A 53 -21.72 6.01 3.17
N GLN A 54 -21.00 5.68 2.10
CA GLN A 54 -21.57 5.09 0.89
C GLN A 54 -22.17 3.71 1.19
N GLY A 55 -23.39 3.49 0.75
CA GLY A 55 -24.16 2.28 1.04
C GLY A 55 -24.61 2.13 2.51
N ARG A 56 -24.47 3.23 3.32
CA ARG A 56 -25.00 3.31 4.69
C ARG A 56 -25.93 4.52 4.87
N THR A 57 -25.35 5.71 4.89
CA THR A 57 -26.10 6.99 5.01
C THR A 57 -26.15 7.76 3.69
N LYS A 58 -25.40 7.30 2.68
CA LYS A 58 -25.42 7.81 1.30
C LYS A 58 -25.72 6.68 0.34
N PRO A 59 -26.36 6.97 -0.83
CA PRO A 59 -26.63 5.98 -1.86
C PRO A 59 -25.36 5.26 -2.34
N GLY A 60 -25.53 4.06 -2.92
CA GLY A 60 -24.47 3.25 -3.52
C GLY A 60 -24.20 1.95 -2.79
N LYS A 61 -23.24 1.17 -3.28
CA LYS A 61 -22.78 -0.06 -2.62
C LYS A 61 -21.75 0.28 -1.55
N ARG A 62 -21.67 -0.53 -0.50
CA ARG A 62 -20.58 -0.43 0.49
C ARG A 62 -19.24 -0.72 -0.18
N VAL A 63 -18.28 0.19 -0.01
CA VAL A 63 -16.92 0.09 -0.60
C VAL A 63 -15.84 -0.11 0.46
N THR A 64 -16.18 0.08 1.74
CA THR A 64 -15.27 -0.17 2.87
C THR A 64 -16.03 -0.52 4.14
N ASN A 65 -15.41 -1.34 4.99
CA ASN A 65 -15.89 -1.60 6.36
C ASN A 65 -15.17 -0.73 7.40
N ALA A 66 -14.06 -0.10 7.02
CA ALA A 66 -13.27 0.75 7.92
C ALA A 66 -13.86 2.16 7.99
N ARG A 67 -14.18 2.62 9.22
CA ARG A 67 -14.52 4.03 9.48
C ARG A 67 -13.27 4.91 9.46
N ALA A 68 -13.46 6.24 9.45
CA ALA A 68 -12.36 7.20 9.55
C ALA A 68 -11.44 6.89 10.75
N GLY A 69 -10.13 6.90 10.53
CA GLY A 69 -9.11 6.54 11.50
C GLY A 69 -8.91 5.03 11.73
N PHE A 70 -9.69 4.18 11.06
CA PHE A 70 -9.63 2.72 11.22
C PHE A 70 -9.30 1.99 9.90
N SER A 71 -8.58 2.66 9.01
CA SER A 71 -8.02 2.11 7.79
C SER A 71 -6.52 2.34 7.78
N ALA A 72 -5.73 1.37 7.36
CA ALA A 72 -4.28 1.51 7.19
C ALA A 72 -3.90 2.65 6.23
N HIS A 73 -4.74 2.94 5.23
CA HIS A 73 -4.59 4.10 4.36
C HIS A 73 -4.59 5.45 5.11
N ASN A 74 -5.30 5.56 6.24
CA ASN A 74 -5.33 6.81 7.01
C ASN A 74 -3.99 7.15 7.67
N TRP A 75 -3.08 6.19 7.75
CA TRP A 75 -1.79 6.31 8.41
C TRP A 75 -0.60 6.27 7.43
N GLY A 76 -0.89 6.20 6.12
CA GLY A 76 0.12 6.09 5.09
C GLY A 76 0.87 4.75 5.10
N ILE A 77 0.25 3.68 5.60
CA ILE A 77 0.83 2.34 5.73
C ILE A 77 0.05 1.30 4.91
N ALA A 78 -0.71 1.75 3.93
CA ALA A 78 -1.32 0.91 2.91
C ALA A 78 -1.30 1.60 1.55
N VAL A 79 -1.22 0.78 0.52
CA VAL A 79 -1.42 1.17 -0.88
C VAL A 79 -2.26 0.11 -1.59
N ASP A 80 -2.98 0.56 -2.63
CA ASP A 80 -3.62 -0.36 -3.57
C ASP A 80 -2.87 -0.33 -4.89
N VAL A 81 -2.68 -1.50 -5.49
CA VAL A 81 -2.01 -1.66 -6.78
C VAL A 81 -2.92 -2.39 -7.76
N VAL A 82 -2.72 -2.12 -9.04
CA VAL A 82 -3.34 -2.87 -10.13
C VAL A 82 -2.25 -3.58 -10.94
N ALA A 83 -2.53 -4.80 -11.36
CA ALA A 83 -1.64 -5.53 -12.26
C ALA A 83 -1.64 -4.87 -13.64
N ASP A 84 -0.45 -4.64 -14.20
CA ASP A 84 -0.28 -4.24 -15.59
C ASP A 84 0.04 -5.49 -16.43
N VAL A 85 -0.89 -5.85 -17.29
CA VAL A 85 -0.74 -6.99 -18.22
C VAL A 85 -0.38 -6.52 -19.63
N SER A 86 0.03 -5.26 -19.80
CA SER A 86 0.41 -4.71 -21.09
C SER A 86 1.70 -5.35 -21.59
N GLN A 87 1.71 -5.72 -22.87
CA GLN A 87 2.91 -6.08 -23.61
C GLN A 87 3.43 -4.94 -24.49
N LYS A 88 2.78 -3.78 -24.41
CA LYS A 88 3.05 -2.58 -25.22
C LYS A 88 3.09 -1.35 -24.31
N ARG A 89 3.39 -0.17 -24.88
CA ARG A 89 3.30 1.10 -24.16
C ARG A 89 1.87 1.35 -23.68
N GLY A 90 1.73 1.75 -22.44
CA GLY A 90 0.48 2.10 -21.78
C GLY A 90 0.03 1.04 -20.78
N LEU A 91 -0.68 1.47 -19.74
CA LEU A 91 -1.24 0.58 -18.72
C LEU A 91 -2.42 -0.20 -19.31
N GLN A 92 -2.37 -1.52 -19.19
CA GLN A 92 -3.51 -2.42 -19.40
C GLN A 92 -3.85 -3.08 -18.06
N PRO A 93 -4.78 -2.50 -17.28
CA PRO A 93 -5.08 -2.99 -15.93
C PRO A 93 -5.80 -4.34 -16.00
N SER A 94 -5.42 -5.25 -15.09
CA SER A 94 -6.14 -6.49 -14.84
C SER A 94 -6.46 -6.62 -13.35
N TRP A 95 -7.68 -7.06 -13.06
CA TRP A 95 -8.19 -7.32 -11.72
C TRP A 95 -8.44 -8.82 -11.48
N ALA A 96 -8.02 -9.67 -12.40
CA ALA A 96 -8.17 -11.11 -12.28
C ALA A 96 -7.34 -11.63 -11.10
N PRO A 97 -7.91 -12.46 -10.20
CA PRO A 97 -7.22 -12.88 -8.96
C PRO A 97 -5.87 -13.55 -9.22
N GLU A 98 -5.76 -14.33 -10.28
CA GLU A 98 -4.56 -15.09 -10.63
C GLU A 98 -3.34 -14.21 -10.92
N VAL A 99 -3.53 -13.00 -11.46
CA VAL A 99 -2.41 -12.08 -11.72
C VAL A 99 -1.79 -11.52 -10.43
N TYR A 100 -2.47 -11.63 -9.27
CA TYR A 100 -1.98 -11.15 -7.98
C TYR A 100 -1.17 -12.19 -7.20
N LEU A 101 -1.08 -13.45 -7.67
CA LEU A 101 -0.27 -14.48 -7.01
C LEU A 101 1.20 -14.08 -6.90
N THR A 102 1.73 -13.42 -7.93
CA THR A 102 3.11 -12.91 -7.93
C THR A 102 3.29 -11.80 -6.91
N LEU A 103 2.33 -10.87 -6.80
CA LEU A 103 2.34 -9.82 -5.78
C LEU A 103 2.40 -10.40 -4.37
N HIS A 104 1.55 -11.38 -4.09
CA HIS A 104 1.49 -12.04 -2.77
C HIS A 104 2.80 -12.76 -2.43
N LYS A 105 3.41 -13.47 -3.40
CA LYS A 105 4.73 -14.09 -3.19
C LYS A 105 5.82 -13.07 -2.93
N ALA A 106 5.85 -11.97 -3.67
CA ALA A 106 6.81 -10.89 -3.48
C ALA A 106 6.62 -10.21 -2.13
N SER A 107 5.38 -9.94 -1.72
CA SER A 107 5.06 -9.25 -0.46
C SER A 107 5.54 -10.03 0.77
N LEU A 108 5.42 -11.36 0.76
CA LEU A 108 5.91 -12.22 1.83
C LEU A 108 7.43 -12.10 2.03
N GLN A 109 8.21 -11.93 0.95
CA GLN A 109 9.67 -11.79 1.02
C GLN A 109 10.11 -10.49 1.72
N HIS A 110 9.25 -9.48 1.72
CA HIS A 110 9.56 -8.14 2.25
C HIS A 110 8.75 -7.80 3.52
N GLY A 111 8.04 -8.78 4.10
CA GLY A 111 7.27 -8.56 5.32
C GLY A 111 6.12 -7.56 5.14
N VAL A 112 5.49 -7.58 3.98
CA VAL A 112 4.30 -6.80 3.66
C VAL A 112 3.11 -7.76 3.55
N GLN A 113 1.97 -7.39 4.13
CA GLN A 113 0.73 -8.13 3.95
C GLN A 113 0.11 -7.74 2.61
N ALA A 114 -0.23 -8.72 1.78
CA ALA A 114 -1.00 -8.54 0.57
C ALA A 114 -2.42 -9.10 0.74
N GLY A 115 -3.40 -8.40 0.18
CA GLY A 115 -4.81 -8.71 0.29
C GLY A 115 -5.39 -8.37 1.67
N VAL A 116 -6.72 -8.23 1.69
CA VAL A 116 -7.48 -8.08 2.94
C VAL A 116 -8.18 -9.42 3.23
N PRO A 117 -7.90 -10.07 4.38
CA PRO A 117 -8.53 -11.34 4.72
C PRO A 117 -10.06 -11.28 4.66
N GLY A 118 -10.66 -12.20 3.91
CA GLY A 118 -12.11 -12.29 3.75
C GLY A 118 -12.73 -11.28 2.77
N LEU A 119 -11.91 -10.55 2.02
CA LEU A 119 -12.34 -9.67 0.93
C LEU A 119 -11.61 -10.04 -0.37
N ASP A 120 -12.25 -9.81 -1.52
CA ASP A 120 -11.65 -9.97 -2.85
C ASP A 120 -10.81 -8.74 -3.22
N ASP A 121 -9.95 -8.31 -2.29
CA ASP A 121 -9.07 -7.14 -2.43
C ASP A 121 -7.62 -7.60 -2.58
N TYR A 122 -7.31 -8.18 -3.73
CA TYR A 122 -6.02 -8.81 -4.01
C TYR A 122 -4.88 -7.80 -4.20
N GLY A 123 -5.19 -6.58 -4.61
CA GLY A 123 -4.22 -5.51 -4.88
C GLY A 123 -3.83 -4.69 -3.66
N HIS A 124 -4.44 -4.94 -2.50
CA HIS A 124 -4.13 -4.21 -1.27
C HIS A 124 -2.80 -4.67 -0.68
N LEU A 125 -1.92 -3.72 -0.33
CA LEU A 125 -0.67 -3.94 0.40
C LEU A 125 -0.67 -3.09 1.66
N GLN A 126 -0.33 -3.68 2.82
CA GLN A 126 -0.20 -2.93 4.08
C GLN A 126 0.88 -3.50 5.00
N PHE A 127 1.30 -2.73 6.00
CA PHE A 127 2.07 -3.30 7.10
C PHE A 127 1.23 -4.34 7.88
N PRO A 128 1.84 -5.47 8.24
CA PRO A 128 1.18 -6.55 8.97
C PRO A 128 1.08 -6.21 10.48
N LEU A 129 0.42 -5.09 10.81
CA LEU A 129 0.39 -4.54 12.18
C LEU A 129 -0.11 -5.54 13.22
N THR A 130 -1.19 -6.25 12.92
CA THR A 130 -1.81 -7.20 13.85
C THR A 130 -0.91 -8.39 14.14
N GLN A 131 -0.19 -8.88 13.12
CA GLN A 131 0.73 -9.99 13.23
C GLN A 131 1.99 -9.61 14.02
N VAL A 132 2.56 -8.44 13.72
CA VAL A 132 3.79 -7.95 14.36
C VAL A 132 3.54 -7.54 15.81
N LEU A 133 2.48 -6.79 16.07
CA LEU A 133 2.19 -6.26 17.40
C LEU A 133 1.43 -7.24 18.29
N GLN A 134 0.92 -8.36 17.76
CA GLN A 134 0.09 -9.33 18.49
C GLN A 134 -1.10 -8.64 19.21
N ARG A 135 -1.68 -7.64 18.56
CA ARG A 135 -2.80 -6.82 19.07
C ARG A 135 -3.96 -6.82 18.10
N LYS A 136 -5.16 -6.54 18.60
CA LYS A 136 -6.34 -6.34 17.77
C LYS A 136 -6.20 -5.06 16.96
N GLU A 137 -6.60 -5.08 15.71
CA GLU A 137 -6.53 -3.94 14.80
C GLU A 137 -7.21 -2.68 15.38
N VAL A 138 -8.36 -2.85 16.03
CA VAL A 138 -9.08 -1.75 16.66
C VAL A 138 -8.28 -1.05 17.76
N GLU A 139 -7.48 -1.77 18.53
CA GLU A 139 -6.61 -1.23 19.58
C GLU A 139 -5.43 -0.46 19.00
N ILE A 140 -4.84 -1.00 17.93
CA ILE A 140 -3.75 -0.36 17.19
C ILE A 140 -4.22 0.97 16.62
N PHE A 141 -5.31 0.98 15.89
CA PHE A 141 -5.84 2.21 15.29
C PHE A 141 -6.38 3.19 16.31
N LYS A 142 -6.90 2.72 17.46
CA LYS A 142 -7.25 3.62 18.57
C LYS A 142 -6.01 4.36 19.06
N THR A 143 -4.90 3.67 19.30
CA THR A 143 -3.65 4.31 19.73
C THR A 143 -3.15 5.32 18.68
N LEU A 144 -3.20 4.99 17.39
CA LEU A 144 -2.81 5.93 16.35
C LEU A 144 -3.72 7.17 16.31
N ASN A 145 -5.03 7.01 16.50
CA ASN A 145 -5.94 8.15 16.60
C ASN A 145 -5.62 9.04 17.82
N ASP A 146 -5.34 8.43 18.98
CA ASP A 146 -5.04 9.17 20.22
C ASP A 146 -3.77 10.02 20.06
N VAL A 147 -2.69 9.46 19.50
CA VAL A 147 -1.45 10.21 19.25
C VAL A 147 -1.59 11.21 18.10
N TYR A 148 -2.39 10.90 17.09
CA TYR A 148 -2.68 11.82 15.99
C TYR A 148 -3.43 13.07 16.49
N ALA A 149 -4.35 12.92 17.40
CA ALA A 149 -5.09 14.05 17.99
C ALA A 149 -4.16 15.05 18.69
N SER A 150 -3.00 14.60 19.21
CA SER A 150 -2.02 15.43 19.91
C SER A 150 -0.93 16.03 19.02
N GLY A 151 -0.62 15.42 17.88
CA GLY A 151 0.54 15.83 17.07
C GLY A 151 0.48 15.47 15.58
N GLY A 152 -0.71 15.15 15.06
CA GLY A 152 -0.92 14.87 13.63
C GLY A 152 -0.17 13.63 13.12
N MET A 153 0.00 13.54 11.80
CA MET A 153 0.70 12.43 11.14
C MET A 153 2.12 12.21 11.68
N PRO A 154 2.93 13.24 11.97
CA PRO A 154 4.25 13.02 12.55
C PRO A 154 4.22 12.26 13.88
N ALA A 155 3.21 12.49 14.73
CA ALA A 155 3.06 11.75 15.98
C ALA A 155 2.64 10.28 15.73
N ALA A 156 1.72 10.05 14.81
CA ALA A 156 1.32 8.70 14.40
C ALA A 156 2.51 7.91 13.82
N TRP A 157 3.34 8.52 12.98
CA TRP A 157 4.51 7.87 12.41
C TRP A 157 5.61 7.59 13.47
N ARG A 158 5.84 8.52 14.39
CA ARG A 158 6.73 8.21 15.55
C ARG A 158 6.21 7.04 16.38
N GLN A 159 4.90 6.87 16.50
CA GLN A 159 4.35 5.69 17.18
C GLN A 159 4.64 4.40 16.42
N LEU A 160 4.63 4.42 15.08
CA LEU A 160 5.05 3.28 14.26
C LEU A 160 6.56 2.99 14.47
N ASP A 161 7.40 4.04 14.56
CA ASP A 161 8.82 3.88 14.87
C ASP A 161 9.03 3.23 16.25
N VAL A 162 8.29 3.67 17.28
CA VAL A 162 8.31 3.09 18.63
C VAL A 162 7.90 1.62 18.62
N TRP A 163 7.00 1.23 17.72
CA TRP A 163 6.59 -0.16 17.56
C TRP A 163 7.57 -1.00 16.72
N GLY A 164 8.69 -0.41 16.26
CA GLY A 164 9.76 -1.10 15.57
C GLY A 164 9.63 -1.16 14.05
N PHE A 165 8.64 -0.48 13.46
CA PHE A 165 8.47 -0.51 12.01
C PHE A 165 9.54 0.30 11.24
N ALA A 166 10.27 1.21 11.88
CA ALA A 166 11.41 1.90 11.29
C ALA A 166 12.68 1.02 11.22
N ALA A 167 12.85 0.08 12.14
CA ALA A 167 14.12 -0.62 12.37
C ALA A 167 14.53 -1.62 11.27
N GLU A 168 13.65 -1.94 10.35
CA GLU A 168 13.91 -2.90 9.27
C GLU A 168 14.09 -2.26 7.89
N THR A 169 14.38 -0.96 7.82
CA THR A 169 14.75 -0.36 6.54
C THR A 169 16.16 -0.84 6.18
N PRO A 170 16.34 -1.67 5.13
CA PRO A 170 17.68 -1.91 4.63
C PRO A 170 18.27 -0.54 4.31
N LYS A 171 19.45 -0.24 4.86
CA LYS A 171 20.23 0.94 4.46
C LYS A 171 20.15 1.02 2.95
N ALA A 172 19.64 2.13 2.44
CA ALA A 172 19.37 2.42 1.05
C ALA A 172 20.25 1.59 0.12
N VAL A 173 19.64 0.74 -0.69
CA VAL A 173 20.15 0.49 -2.02
C VAL A 173 19.84 1.78 -2.78
N VAL A 174 20.62 2.83 -2.41
CA VAL A 174 20.71 4.03 -3.20
C VAL A 174 21.40 3.61 -4.46
N SER A 175 20.68 3.71 -5.54
CA SER A 175 21.21 3.78 -6.88
C SER A 175 21.74 2.46 -7.48
N SER A 176 21.03 2.02 -8.38
CA SER A 176 21.47 2.24 -9.77
C SER A 176 20.22 2.17 -10.62
N ALA A 177 20.14 3.07 -11.54
CA ALA A 177 19.09 3.13 -12.53
C ALA A 177 18.67 1.71 -12.95
N LEU A 178 17.37 1.44 -12.88
CA LEU A 178 16.80 0.28 -13.53
C LEU A 178 17.43 0.19 -14.94
N PRO A 179 17.95 -0.96 -15.34
CA PRO A 179 18.48 -1.10 -16.69
C PRO A 179 17.37 -0.71 -17.66
N PRO A 180 17.69 0.03 -18.74
CA PRO A 180 16.69 0.35 -19.75
C PRO A 180 16.11 -0.97 -20.29
N PRO A 181 14.83 -0.96 -20.70
CA PRO A 181 14.25 -2.13 -21.31
C PRO A 181 15.15 -2.54 -22.49
N THR A 182 15.60 -3.78 -22.47
CA THR A 182 16.38 -4.33 -23.59
C THR A 182 15.54 -4.21 -24.84
N GLY A 183 15.94 -3.27 -25.69
CA GLY A 183 15.29 -3.02 -26.94
C GLY A 183 15.32 -4.26 -27.81
N ALA A 184 14.17 -4.56 -28.38
CA ALA A 184 14.06 -5.45 -29.50
C ALA A 184 15.05 -5.04 -30.57
N LYS A 185 15.93 -5.96 -30.97
CA LYS A 185 16.69 -5.87 -32.19
C LYS A 185 15.80 -6.28 -33.37
N GLY A 186 15.86 -5.46 -34.38
CA GLY A 186 15.60 -5.85 -35.76
C GLY A 186 14.20 -5.65 -36.23
#